data_57282e3b33e1080f53cd213a2ebfee28
#
_entry.id   57282e3b33e1080f53cd213a2ebfee28
#
_cell.length_a   1.000
_cell.length_b   1.000
_cell.length_c   1.000
_cell.angle_alpha   90.00
_cell.angle_beta   90.00
_cell.angle_gamma   90.00
#
_symmetry.space_group_name_H-M   'P 1'
#
loop_
_entity.id
_entity.type
_entity.pdbx_description
1 polymer ?
#
loop_
_entity_poly.entity_id
_entity_poly.type
_entity_poly.pdbx_seq_one_letter_code
_entity_poly.pdbx_strand_id
1 'polypeptide(L)'
;MPADYSEERRKKPKGANILVWVMLAMLIVGLGGFSITNFGGGVTTIGRVGDRDITTQDYALALRAEINALSAQVGQQLTGAQALQLGVDRKARENLVSATALDNEAARLGISVGDARVAEEITGIKAFQGTAGTFDRETYRFTLGRNNLTEAAFEADMRDDLARTLLTSAVAGGFTAPAPLTDTLFAYVGERRGFTLLRLAEADLPAPVPAPTPEEISKHYNDNIAAFTQPEARRLTYVTLLPADLAATTEIDEKTIRDLYNDRIDQFVQPERRLVERLVYPDQAAADAAKASLDAGTTFDGLVTDRGLTLADVDIGDVAKADLGAAGTAVFALAEPGVVGPFASDLGPAIFRMNGILAAQEIPFDEARPDLVAELSSDAARRAILDRREAIDDALAGGATLEDLATEQAMTLGTIDLLPDSDAAIAGYPAFRDAAAAVQPGDFPELIDLDDGGLVALRLDEILPPAPIPLAEATPKVTEAWHAAALARALSDRAVAIKAGVEGGTSLRSFGILDTTPRIARDGFVEGAPPALMTAVFEMQVGQVRVIEGPGFTGLLRLDLVLPADAADPDRAPLREAIAAQVEQGLAADALALYTAEQTRSGGIVLDEAAIAAVHAQMQQ
;
A
#
# COMPACT_ATOMS: atom_id res chain seq x y z
N MET A 1 -40.96 -2.87 25.02
CA MET A 1 -41.03 -2.97 23.55
C MET A 1 -39.65 -3.39 23.09
N PRO A 2 -39.44 -4.61 22.62
CA PRO A 2 -38.15 -5.05 22.12
C PRO A 2 -38.03 -4.68 20.62
N ALA A 3 -36.86 -4.16 20.25
CA ALA A 3 -36.50 -3.88 18.87
C ALA A 3 -36.09 -5.18 18.17
N ASP A 4 -36.73 -5.40 17.06
CA ASP A 4 -36.58 -6.52 16.15
C ASP A 4 -35.27 -6.35 15.36
N TYR A 5 -34.27 -7.22 15.62
CA TYR A 5 -33.05 -7.31 14.81
C TYR A 5 -33.27 -8.44 13.80
N SER A 6 -33.60 -8.06 12.57
CA SER A 6 -33.64 -8.97 11.44
C SER A 6 -32.23 -9.50 11.16
N GLU A 7 -32.07 -10.82 11.29
CA GLU A 7 -30.90 -11.61 10.91
C GLU A 7 -30.60 -11.46 9.41
N GLU A 8 -29.58 -10.66 9.08
CA GLU A 8 -28.90 -10.79 7.80
C GLU A 8 -28.05 -12.07 7.81
N ARG A 9 -28.51 -13.10 7.16
CA ARG A 9 -27.75 -14.33 6.87
C ARG A 9 -26.49 -13.96 6.09
N ARG A 10 -25.36 -13.86 6.78
CA ARG A 10 -24.02 -13.82 6.16
C ARG A 10 -23.82 -15.11 5.37
N LYS A 11 -23.77 -14.99 4.05
CA LYS A 11 -23.35 -16.09 3.15
C LYS A 11 -21.91 -16.47 3.51
N LYS A 12 -21.69 -17.74 3.87
CA LYS A 12 -20.36 -18.31 4.11
C LYS A 12 -19.49 -18.11 2.85
N PRO A 13 -18.23 -17.64 2.98
CA PRO A 13 -17.33 -17.60 1.85
C PRO A 13 -17.01 -19.02 1.41
N LYS A 14 -17.25 -19.34 0.15
CA LYS A 14 -16.82 -20.59 -0.49
C LYS A 14 -15.32 -20.49 -0.73
N GLY A 15 -14.52 -20.88 0.27
CA GLY A 15 -13.07 -20.71 0.29
C GLY A 15 -12.25 -21.70 -0.55
N ALA A 16 -12.89 -22.59 -1.32
CA ALA A 16 -12.17 -23.62 -2.08
C ALA A 16 -11.77 -23.20 -3.51
N ASN A 17 -12.33 -22.12 -4.05
CA ASN A 17 -12.13 -21.76 -5.45
C ASN A 17 -11.19 -20.56 -5.68
N ILE A 18 -10.63 -19.98 -4.62
CA ILE A 18 -9.79 -18.78 -4.79
C ILE A 18 -8.47 -19.12 -5.49
N LEU A 19 -7.88 -20.26 -5.23
CA LEU A 19 -6.59 -20.65 -5.82
C LEU A 19 -6.72 -21.02 -7.30
N VAL A 20 -7.78 -21.74 -7.67
CA VAL A 20 -8.12 -22.03 -9.08
C VAL A 20 -8.49 -20.73 -9.82
N TRP A 21 -9.23 -19.82 -9.17
CA TRP A 21 -9.61 -18.55 -9.76
C TRP A 21 -8.44 -17.58 -9.89
N VAL A 22 -7.47 -17.62 -8.96
CA VAL A 22 -6.23 -16.83 -9.05
C VAL A 22 -5.34 -17.36 -10.16
N MET A 23 -5.15 -18.69 -10.29
CA MET A 23 -4.39 -19.25 -11.42
C MET A 23 -5.05 -18.96 -12.76
N LEU A 24 -6.36 -19.07 -12.86
CA LEU A 24 -7.08 -18.84 -14.10
C LEU A 24 -7.16 -17.34 -14.47
N ALA A 25 -7.34 -16.46 -13.47
CA ALA A 25 -7.27 -15.02 -13.68
C ALA A 25 -5.85 -14.55 -14.05
N MET A 26 -4.80 -15.16 -13.48
CA MET A 26 -3.42 -14.91 -13.89
C MET A 26 -3.15 -15.38 -15.33
N LEU A 27 -3.74 -16.48 -15.76
CA LEU A 27 -3.64 -16.98 -17.13
C LEU A 27 -4.27 -16.00 -18.14
N ILE A 28 -5.28 -15.26 -17.74
CA ILE A 28 -6.03 -14.31 -18.59
C ILE A 28 -5.46 -12.89 -18.51
N VAL A 29 -4.95 -12.44 -17.36
CA VAL A 29 -4.39 -11.10 -17.19
C VAL A 29 -2.93 -11.01 -17.71
N GLY A 30 -2.19 -12.14 -17.73
CA GLY A 30 -0.83 -12.22 -18.31
C GLY A 30 -0.77 -12.14 -19.83
N LEU A 31 -1.89 -12.04 -20.52
CA LEU A 31 -2.02 -12.20 -21.98
C LEU A 31 -2.00 -10.89 -22.80
N GLY A 32 -1.58 -9.78 -22.21
CA GLY A 32 -1.32 -8.53 -22.92
C GLY A 32 0.00 -8.55 -23.68
N GLY A 33 0.02 -9.23 -24.81
CA GLY A 33 0.87 -8.87 -25.94
C GLY A 33 2.32 -9.29 -25.98
N PHE A 34 2.61 -10.61 -26.12
CA PHE A 34 3.78 -11.05 -26.89
C PHE A 34 3.45 -12.38 -27.58
N SER A 35 3.44 -12.38 -28.90
CA SER A 35 3.32 -13.58 -29.71
C SER A 35 4.54 -14.47 -29.48
N ILE A 36 4.36 -15.61 -28.83
CA ILE A 36 5.37 -16.67 -28.86
C ILE A 36 5.30 -17.30 -30.26
N THR A 37 6.03 -16.73 -31.20
CA THR A 37 6.24 -17.34 -32.52
C THR A 37 7.56 -18.07 -32.48
N ASN A 38 7.48 -19.39 -32.71
CA ASN A 38 8.57 -20.32 -32.98
C ASN A 38 9.52 -20.65 -31.80
N PHE A 39 9.19 -21.71 -31.09
CA PHE A 39 10.22 -22.63 -30.60
C PHE A 39 10.88 -23.28 -31.81
N GLY A 40 12.01 -22.72 -32.26
CA GLY A 40 12.76 -23.24 -33.36
C GLY A 40 13.32 -24.63 -33.06
N GLY A 41 12.81 -25.65 -33.70
CA GLY A 41 13.46 -26.94 -33.94
C GLY A 41 13.79 -27.78 -32.72
N GLY A 42 12.88 -28.63 -32.24
CA GLY A 42 13.24 -29.92 -31.67
C GLY A 42 12.99 -30.17 -30.18
N VAL A 43 12.94 -29.17 -29.30
CA VAL A 43 12.71 -29.40 -27.85
C VAL A 43 11.34 -28.92 -27.46
N THR A 44 10.41 -29.84 -27.21
CA THR A 44 9.02 -29.54 -26.83
C THR A 44 8.75 -29.70 -25.35
N THR A 45 9.69 -30.32 -24.61
CA THR A 45 9.56 -30.60 -23.18
C THR A 45 10.79 -30.11 -22.42
N ILE A 46 10.59 -29.65 -21.19
CA ILE A 46 11.67 -29.33 -20.26
C ILE A 46 11.98 -30.49 -19.30
N GLY A 47 11.18 -31.56 -19.36
CA GLY A 47 11.35 -32.73 -18.51
C GLY A 47 10.07 -33.52 -18.31
N ARG A 48 10.10 -34.39 -17.31
CA ARG A 48 8.93 -35.23 -16.94
C ARG A 48 8.94 -35.58 -15.46
N VAL A 49 7.74 -35.87 -14.95
CA VAL A 49 7.55 -36.44 -13.62
C VAL A 49 6.67 -37.72 -13.75
N GLY A 50 7.22 -38.86 -13.46
CA GLY A 50 6.56 -40.13 -13.74
C GLY A 50 6.32 -40.33 -15.23
N ASP A 51 5.06 -40.54 -15.60
CA ASP A 51 4.61 -40.72 -16.99
C ASP A 51 4.10 -39.42 -17.63
N ARG A 52 4.18 -38.28 -16.92
CA ARG A 52 3.72 -36.97 -17.39
C ARG A 52 4.90 -36.11 -17.83
N ASP A 53 4.84 -35.63 -19.06
CA ASP A 53 5.80 -34.65 -19.59
C ASP A 53 5.46 -33.24 -19.12
N ILE A 54 6.49 -32.42 -18.90
CA ILE A 54 6.40 -31.00 -18.68
C ILE A 54 6.83 -30.30 -19.95
N THR A 55 5.92 -29.59 -20.60
CA THR A 55 6.23 -28.91 -21.84
C THR A 55 6.98 -27.58 -21.62
N THR A 56 7.70 -27.12 -22.64
CA THR A 56 8.32 -25.78 -22.66
C THR A 56 7.28 -24.68 -22.52
N GLN A 57 6.06 -24.90 -23.02
CA GLN A 57 4.95 -23.97 -22.93
C GLN A 57 4.42 -23.86 -21.49
N ASP A 58 4.20 -24.99 -20.81
CA ASP A 58 3.74 -25.00 -19.42
C ASP A 58 4.73 -24.27 -18.52
N TYR A 59 6.02 -24.50 -18.73
CA TYR A 59 7.05 -23.81 -17.96
C TYR A 59 7.08 -22.30 -18.23
N ALA A 60 6.97 -21.89 -19.49
CA ALA A 60 6.93 -20.47 -19.83
C ALA A 60 5.69 -19.78 -19.25
N LEU A 61 4.55 -20.45 -19.21
CA LEU A 61 3.32 -19.95 -18.57
C LEU A 61 3.48 -19.86 -17.04
N ALA A 62 4.00 -20.91 -16.41
CA ALA A 62 4.25 -20.91 -14.96
C ALA A 62 5.23 -19.81 -14.55
N LEU A 63 6.32 -19.63 -15.30
CA LEU A 63 7.30 -18.58 -15.04
C LEU A 63 6.69 -17.17 -15.16
N ARG A 64 5.89 -16.93 -16.18
CA ARG A 64 5.16 -15.64 -16.33
C ARG A 64 4.18 -15.41 -15.19
N ALA A 65 3.45 -16.43 -14.77
CA ALA A 65 2.51 -16.32 -13.67
C ALA A 65 3.23 -15.91 -12.37
N GLU A 66 4.38 -16.50 -12.08
CA GLU A 66 5.19 -16.14 -10.90
C GLU A 66 5.80 -14.74 -11.02
N ILE A 67 6.26 -14.31 -12.21
CA ILE A 67 6.74 -12.95 -12.45
C ILE A 67 5.62 -11.92 -12.18
N ASN A 68 4.42 -12.17 -12.70
CA ASN A 68 3.28 -11.30 -12.51
C ASN A 68 2.85 -11.24 -11.04
N ALA A 69 2.86 -12.39 -10.34
CA ALA A 69 2.54 -12.46 -8.92
C ALA A 69 3.53 -11.64 -8.08
N LEU A 70 4.84 -11.78 -8.36
CA LEU A 70 5.87 -11.01 -7.66
C LEU A 70 5.77 -9.52 -8.00
N SER A 71 5.54 -9.16 -9.28
CA SER A 71 5.34 -7.77 -9.72
C SER A 71 4.18 -7.10 -9.00
N ALA A 72 3.06 -7.82 -8.83
CA ALA A 72 1.91 -7.33 -8.07
C ALA A 72 2.22 -7.15 -6.58
N GLN A 73 3.04 -8.03 -6.00
CA GLN A 73 3.44 -7.96 -4.60
C GLN A 73 4.37 -6.77 -4.31
N VAL A 74 5.32 -6.47 -5.22
CA VAL A 74 6.28 -5.36 -5.05
C VAL A 74 5.74 -4.03 -5.59
N GLY A 75 4.56 -4.03 -6.24
CA GLY A 75 3.91 -2.85 -6.76
C GLY A 75 4.53 -2.25 -8.03
N GLN A 76 5.45 -2.98 -8.68
CA GLN A 76 6.09 -2.55 -9.93
C GLN A 76 6.25 -3.71 -10.91
N GLN A 77 6.27 -3.40 -12.21
CA GLN A 77 6.51 -4.39 -13.25
C GLN A 77 7.97 -4.84 -13.25
N LEU A 78 8.20 -6.14 -13.06
CA LEU A 78 9.53 -6.73 -13.12
C LEU A 78 9.83 -7.22 -14.55
N THR A 79 11.05 -6.97 -15.02
CA THR A 79 11.54 -7.59 -16.26
C THR A 79 11.85 -9.05 -16.03
N GLY A 80 11.84 -9.87 -17.12
CA GLY A 80 12.23 -11.28 -17.03
C GLY A 80 13.63 -11.48 -16.41
N ALA A 81 14.59 -10.62 -16.77
CA ALA A 81 15.94 -10.68 -16.22
C ALA A 81 15.98 -10.41 -14.70
N GLN A 82 15.29 -9.39 -14.24
CA GLN A 82 15.19 -9.07 -12.80
C GLN A 82 14.53 -10.20 -12.01
N ALA A 83 13.45 -10.76 -12.53
CA ALA A 83 12.73 -11.85 -11.90
C ALA A 83 13.59 -13.13 -11.78
N LEU A 84 14.38 -13.44 -12.79
CA LEU A 84 15.32 -14.58 -12.76
C LEU A 84 16.43 -14.37 -11.72
N GLN A 85 16.95 -13.15 -11.56
CA GLN A 85 17.92 -12.83 -10.48
C GLN A 85 17.33 -13.02 -9.08
N LEU A 86 16.02 -12.81 -8.93
CA LEU A 86 15.29 -13.03 -7.68
C LEU A 86 14.89 -14.50 -7.46
N GLY A 87 15.27 -15.42 -8.36
CA GLY A 87 15.02 -16.86 -8.24
C GLY A 87 13.58 -17.29 -8.51
N VAL A 88 12.82 -16.49 -9.24
CA VAL A 88 11.43 -16.80 -9.62
C VAL A 88 11.33 -18.09 -10.45
N ASP A 89 12.35 -18.38 -11.28
CA ASP A 89 12.46 -19.59 -12.06
C ASP A 89 12.46 -20.86 -11.21
N ARG A 90 13.14 -20.84 -10.08
CA ARG A 90 13.19 -21.98 -9.15
C ARG A 90 11.81 -22.25 -8.57
N LYS A 91 11.12 -21.20 -8.10
CA LYS A 91 9.77 -21.33 -7.57
C LYS A 91 8.77 -21.83 -8.61
N ALA A 92 8.85 -21.27 -9.84
CA ALA A 92 8.01 -21.74 -10.96
C ALA A 92 8.23 -23.22 -11.28
N ARG A 93 9.49 -23.68 -11.29
CA ARG A 93 9.83 -25.10 -11.50
C ARG A 93 9.32 -25.98 -10.36
N GLU A 94 9.53 -25.60 -9.11
CA GLU A 94 9.06 -26.36 -7.95
C GLU A 94 7.53 -26.53 -7.96
N ASN A 95 6.81 -25.44 -8.23
CA ASN A 95 5.35 -25.46 -8.33
C ASN A 95 4.87 -26.36 -9.48
N LEU A 96 5.50 -26.23 -10.66
CA LEU A 96 5.12 -27.00 -11.85
C LEU A 96 5.42 -28.50 -11.67
N VAL A 97 6.59 -28.85 -11.15
CA VAL A 97 6.96 -30.23 -10.84
C VAL A 97 5.99 -30.83 -9.82
N SER A 98 5.62 -30.09 -8.78
CA SER A 98 4.65 -30.53 -7.77
C SER A 98 3.26 -30.75 -8.35
N ALA A 99 2.79 -29.83 -9.21
CA ALA A 99 1.52 -29.99 -9.91
C ALA A 99 1.52 -31.22 -10.82
N THR A 100 2.57 -31.39 -11.64
CA THR A 100 2.73 -32.54 -12.54
C THR A 100 2.81 -33.88 -11.78
N ALA A 101 3.45 -33.88 -10.59
CA ALA A 101 3.49 -35.08 -9.74
C ALA A 101 2.08 -35.45 -9.24
N LEU A 102 1.27 -34.47 -8.87
CA LEU A 102 -0.11 -34.73 -8.46
C LEU A 102 -1.00 -35.12 -9.65
N ASP A 103 -0.79 -34.56 -10.84
CA ASP A 103 -1.49 -35.01 -12.05
C ASP A 103 -1.15 -36.44 -12.44
N ASN A 104 0.13 -36.79 -12.36
CA ASN A 104 0.58 -38.18 -12.55
C ASN A 104 -0.08 -39.12 -11.56
N GLU A 105 -0.17 -38.71 -10.29
CA GLU A 105 -0.82 -39.53 -9.25
C GLU A 105 -2.34 -39.61 -9.46
N ALA A 106 -3.02 -38.53 -9.82
CA ALA A 106 -4.44 -38.54 -10.14
C ALA A 106 -4.74 -39.49 -11.30
N ALA A 107 -3.92 -39.47 -12.36
CA ALA A 107 -4.03 -40.40 -13.49
C ALA A 107 -3.78 -41.84 -13.06
N ARG A 108 -2.75 -42.11 -12.25
CA ARG A 108 -2.44 -43.44 -11.71
C ARG A 108 -3.59 -44.01 -10.88
N LEU A 109 -4.27 -43.19 -10.12
CA LEU A 109 -5.45 -43.56 -9.32
C LEU A 109 -6.73 -43.63 -10.15
N GLY A 110 -6.71 -43.26 -11.42
CA GLY A 110 -7.88 -43.24 -12.29
C GLY A 110 -8.88 -42.13 -11.93
N ILE A 111 -8.43 -41.07 -11.25
CA ILE A 111 -9.27 -39.91 -10.92
C ILE A 111 -9.44 -39.09 -12.18
N SER A 112 -10.69 -38.86 -12.59
CA SER A 112 -11.05 -38.05 -13.73
C SER A 112 -12.43 -37.44 -13.54
N VAL A 113 -12.73 -36.38 -14.27
CA VAL A 113 -14.05 -35.73 -14.30
C VAL A 113 -14.70 -35.91 -15.67
N GLY A 114 -16.03 -36.05 -15.68
CA GLY A 114 -16.78 -36.15 -16.94
C GLY A 114 -16.88 -34.83 -17.68
N ASP A 115 -17.14 -34.89 -18.99
CA ASP A 115 -17.23 -33.73 -19.90
C ASP A 115 -18.25 -32.68 -19.44
N ALA A 116 -19.34 -33.11 -18.81
CA ALA A 116 -20.35 -32.19 -18.28
C ALA A 116 -19.77 -31.25 -17.20
N ARG A 117 -18.87 -31.77 -16.33
CA ARG A 117 -18.23 -30.97 -15.29
C ARG A 117 -17.20 -30.00 -15.90
N VAL A 118 -16.43 -30.47 -16.88
CA VAL A 118 -15.48 -29.60 -17.63
C VAL A 118 -16.25 -28.46 -18.32
N ALA A 119 -17.35 -28.77 -19.00
CA ALA A 119 -18.17 -27.77 -19.65
C ALA A 119 -18.78 -26.76 -18.68
N GLU A 120 -19.24 -27.20 -17.51
CA GLU A 120 -19.75 -26.32 -16.44
C GLU A 120 -18.67 -25.31 -15.98
N GLU A 121 -17.46 -25.76 -15.72
CA GLU A 121 -16.36 -24.89 -15.31
C GLU A 121 -15.98 -23.90 -16.44
N ILE A 122 -15.84 -24.37 -17.67
CA ILE A 122 -15.49 -23.53 -18.83
C ILE A 122 -16.56 -22.44 -19.05
N THR A 123 -17.84 -22.78 -18.98
CA THR A 123 -18.93 -21.81 -19.18
C THR A 123 -19.03 -20.79 -18.06
N GLY A 124 -18.51 -21.09 -16.88
CA GLY A 124 -18.42 -20.19 -15.74
C GLY A 124 -17.32 -19.13 -15.85
N ILE A 125 -16.33 -19.31 -16.75
CA ILE A 125 -15.18 -18.41 -16.89
C ILE A 125 -15.62 -17.08 -17.51
N LYS A 126 -15.42 -15.98 -16.79
CA LYS A 126 -15.80 -14.62 -17.24
C LYS A 126 -15.17 -14.21 -18.58
N ALA A 127 -13.93 -14.63 -18.84
CA ALA A 127 -13.21 -14.29 -20.08
C ALA A 127 -13.82 -14.95 -21.33
N PHE A 128 -14.68 -15.93 -21.17
CA PHE A 128 -15.40 -16.60 -22.25
C PHE A 128 -16.85 -16.14 -22.36
N GLN A 129 -17.20 -15.08 -21.61
CA GLN A 129 -18.54 -14.50 -21.66
C GLN A 129 -18.58 -13.38 -22.70
N GLY A 130 -19.67 -13.34 -23.46
CA GLY A 130 -19.98 -12.27 -24.38
C GLY A 130 -20.57 -11.04 -23.69
N THR A 131 -20.99 -10.05 -24.44
CA THR A 131 -21.57 -8.80 -23.95
C THR A 131 -22.85 -8.98 -23.11
N ALA A 132 -23.52 -10.13 -23.24
CA ALA A 132 -24.71 -10.50 -22.45
C ALA A 132 -24.36 -11.14 -21.08
N GLY A 133 -23.08 -11.27 -20.73
CA GLY A 133 -22.67 -11.89 -19.46
C GLY A 133 -22.85 -13.41 -19.40
N THR A 134 -23.13 -14.06 -20.52
CA THR A 134 -23.23 -15.51 -20.65
C THR A 134 -22.11 -16.05 -21.54
N PHE A 135 -21.81 -17.36 -21.43
CA PHE A 135 -20.80 -18.02 -22.25
C PHE A 135 -21.05 -17.77 -23.75
N ASP A 136 -20.01 -17.36 -24.45
CA ASP A 136 -20.01 -17.13 -25.89
C ASP A 136 -18.91 -17.94 -26.56
N ARG A 137 -19.30 -18.80 -27.50
CA ARG A 137 -18.40 -19.76 -28.14
C ARG A 137 -17.36 -19.08 -29.07
N GLU A 138 -17.73 -17.96 -29.68
CA GLU A 138 -16.81 -17.22 -30.54
C GLU A 138 -15.74 -16.52 -29.68
N THR A 139 -16.15 -15.89 -28.56
CA THR A 139 -15.25 -15.32 -27.56
C THR A 139 -14.31 -16.37 -26.99
N TYR A 140 -14.82 -17.57 -26.68
CA TYR A 140 -14.03 -18.70 -26.21
C TYR A 140 -12.96 -19.09 -27.22
N ARG A 141 -13.32 -19.37 -28.48
CA ARG A 141 -12.38 -19.71 -29.55
C ARG A 141 -11.36 -18.63 -29.83
N PHE A 142 -11.82 -17.39 -29.88
CA PHE A 142 -10.94 -16.24 -30.10
C PHE A 142 -9.90 -16.10 -28.99
N THR A 143 -10.34 -16.24 -27.74
CA THR A 143 -9.47 -16.14 -26.57
C THR A 143 -8.44 -17.28 -26.55
N LEU A 144 -8.84 -18.51 -26.83
CA LEU A 144 -7.90 -19.62 -26.91
C LEU A 144 -6.92 -19.46 -28.08
N GLY A 145 -7.41 -19.03 -29.26
CA GLY A 145 -6.58 -18.83 -30.45
C GLY A 145 -5.52 -17.76 -30.25
N ARG A 146 -5.83 -16.68 -29.54
CA ARG A 146 -4.83 -15.65 -29.16
C ARG A 146 -3.70 -16.20 -28.29
N ASN A 147 -3.95 -17.30 -27.59
CA ASN A 147 -3.01 -17.94 -26.68
C ASN A 147 -2.37 -19.21 -27.27
N ASN A 148 -2.55 -19.43 -28.57
CA ASN A 148 -2.10 -20.62 -29.28
C ASN A 148 -2.60 -21.95 -28.65
N LEU A 149 -3.78 -21.92 -28.01
CA LEU A 149 -4.43 -23.10 -27.43
C LEU A 149 -5.53 -23.60 -28.36
N THR A 150 -5.67 -24.91 -28.42
CA THR A 150 -6.82 -25.56 -29.05
C THR A 150 -7.90 -25.85 -28.00
N GLU A 151 -9.18 -25.92 -28.41
CA GLU A 151 -10.27 -26.32 -27.52
C GLU A 151 -9.96 -27.67 -26.85
N ALA A 152 -9.48 -28.66 -27.61
CA ALA A 152 -9.19 -29.98 -27.08
C ALA A 152 -8.04 -30.00 -26.04
N ALA A 153 -6.98 -29.22 -26.26
CA ALA A 153 -5.88 -29.09 -25.29
C ALA A 153 -6.36 -28.41 -24.01
N PHE A 154 -7.07 -27.30 -24.14
CA PHE A 154 -7.61 -26.57 -23.00
C PHE A 154 -8.61 -27.39 -22.16
N GLU A 155 -9.49 -28.17 -22.83
CA GLU A 155 -10.43 -29.07 -22.15
C GLU A 155 -9.72 -30.23 -21.46
N ALA A 156 -8.61 -30.72 -22.04
CA ALA A 156 -7.78 -31.76 -21.41
C ALA A 156 -7.06 -31.23 -20.15
N ASP A 157 -6.43 -30.04 -20.26
CA ASP A 157 -5.78 -29.39 -19.12
C ASP A 157 -6.78 -29.09 -18.00
N MET A 158 -7.96 -28.59 -18.34
CA MET A 158 -9.05 -28.34 -17.38
C MET A 158 -9.48 -29.64 -16.67
N ARG A 159 -9.53 -30.76 -17.39
CA ARG A 159 -9.88 -32.05 -16.81
C ARG A 159 -8.82 -32.53 -15.84
N ASP A 160 -7.54 -32.36 -16.18
CA ASP A 160 -6.43 -32.69 -15.29
C ASP A 160 -6.42 -31.78 -14.05
N ASP A 161 -6.64 -30.48 -14.19
CA ASP A 161 -6.76 -29.53 -13.08
C ASP A 161 -7.92 -29.89 -12.12
N LEU A 162 -9.06 -30.27 -12.66
CA LEU A 162 -10.21 -30.70 -11.86
C LEU A 162 -9.93 -32.03 -11.16
N ALA A 163 -9.25 -32.97 -11.82
CA ALA A 163 -8.83 -34.24 -11.24
C ALA A 163 -7.84 -34.03 -10.09
N ARG A 164 -6.84 -33.15 -10.29
CA ARG A 164 -5.90 -32.75 -9.25
C ARG A 164 -6.61 -32.07 -8.08
N THR A 165 -7.60 -31.23 -8.34
CA THR A 165 -8.42 -30.57 -7.31
C THR A 165 -9.21 -31.59 -6.49
N LEU A 166 -9.75 -32.62 -7.11
CA LEU A 166 -10.40 -33.72 -6.40
C LEU A 166 -9.43 -34.48 -5.51
N LEU A 167 -8.25 -34.83 -6.04
CA LEU A 167 -7.19 -35.52 -5.30
C LEU A 167 -6.75 -34.69 -4.09
N THR A 168 -6.38 -33.44 -4.30
CA THR A 168 -5.89 -32.54 -3.24
C THR A 168 -6.96 -32.26 -2.19
N SER A 169 -8.23 -32.12 -2.62
CA SER A 169 -9.37 -31.97 -1.71
C SER A 169 -9.62 -33.23 -0.88
N ALA A 170 -9.42 -34.43 -1.45
CA ALA A 170 -9.54 -35.67 -0.73
C ALA A 170 -8.41 -35.86 0.30
N VAL A 171 -7.17 -35.47 -0.05
CA VAL A 171 -6.01 -35.51 0.86
C VAL A 171 -6.14 -34.49 1.98
N ALA A 172 -6.55 -33.28 1.66
CA ALA A 172 -6.72 -32.17 2.62
C ALA A 172 -8.04 -32.26 3.41
N GLY A 173 -8.97 -33.11 2.99
CA GLY A 173 -10.29 -33.25 3.61
C GLY A 173 -10.29 -34.13 4.86
N GLY A 174 -11.29 -33.89 5.71
CA GLY A 174 -11.58 -34.77 6.84
C GLY A 174 -10.70 -34.58 8.08
N PHE A 175 -9.80 -33.61 8.08
CA PHE A 175 -9.05 -33.26 9.28
C PHE A 175 -9.96 -32.54 10.26
N THR A 176 -9.87 -32.94 11.53
CA THR A 176 -10.52 -32.24 12.65
C THR A 176 -9.46 -31.80 13.65
N ALA A 177 -9.65 -30.64 14.23
CA ALA A 177 -8.73 -30.15 15.24
C ALA A 177 -8.75 -31.04 16.48
N PRO A 178 -7.60 -31.61 16.91
CA PRO A 178 -7.55 -32.37 18.16
C PRO A 178 -7.94 -31.48 19.33
N ALA A 179 -8.97 -31.90 20.10
CA ALA A 179 -9.47 -31.11 21.23
C ALA A 179 -8.37 -30.70 22.22
N PRO A 180 -7.39 -31.55 22.61
CA PRO A 180 -6.33 -31.12 23.52
C PRO A 180 -5.46 -29.98 22.96
N LEU A 181 -5.19 -29.97 21.65
CA LEU A 181 -4.43 -28.90 21.01
C LEU A 181 -5.24 -27.59 20.98
N THR A 182 -6.50 -27.69 20.52
CA THR A 182 -7.41 -26.54 20.49
C THR A 182 -7.59 -25.95 21.87
N ASP A 183 -7.82 -26.77 22.90
CA ASP A 183 -8.03 -26.33 24.27
C ASP A 183 -6.76 -25.69 24.86
N THR A 184 -5.57 -26.22 24.54
CA THR A 184 -4.29 -25.65 24.97
C THR A 184 -4.07 -24.27 24.34
N LEU A 185 -4.29 -24.14 23.02
CA LEU A 185 -4.17 -22.88 22.31
C LEU A 185 -5.22 -21.87 22.79
N PHE A 186 -6.46 -22.32 22.98
CA PHE A 186 -7.53 -21.51 23.51
C PHE A 186 -7.22 -21.00 24.92
N ALA A 187 -6.72 -21.85 25.81
CA ALA A 187 -6.30 -21.45 27.15
C ALA A 187 -5.20 -20.40 27.10
N TYR A 188 -4.24 -20.56 26.20
CA TYR A 188 -3.12 -19.62 26.01
C TYR A 188 -3.55 -18.27 25.45
N VAL A 189 -4.28 -18.26 24.33
CA VAL A 189 -4.70 -17.04 23.62
C VAL A 189 -5.84 -16.33 24.38
N GLY A 190 -6.73 -17.10 24.98
CA GLY A 190 -7.91 -16.61 25.65
C GLY A 190 -7.66 -16.08 27.06
N GLU A 191 -6.50 -16.35 27.68
CA GLU A 191 -6.16 -15.84 29.00
C GLU A 191 -6.19 -14.29 29.02
N ARG A 192 -6.78 -13.73 30.07
CA ARG A 192 -6.78 -12.27 30.31
C ARG A 192 -6.13 -12.00 31.66
N ARG A 193 -5.41 -10.90 31.74
CA ARG A 193 -4.78 -10.49 33.00
C ARG A 193 -5.16 -9.07 33.36
N GLY A 194 -5.38 -8.84 34.64
CA GLY A 194 -5.60 -7.51 35.22
C GLY A 194 -4.37 -7.10 36.03
N PHE A 195 -3.97 -5.86 35.88
CA PHE A 195 -2.81 -5.33 36.56
C PHE A 195 -2.99 -3.86 36.97
N THR A 196 -2.17 -3.44 37.88
CA THR A 196 -2.00 -2.05 38.28
C THR A 196 -0.57 -1.60 37.95
N LEU A 197 -0.46 -0.44 37.34
CA LEU A 197 0.81 0.18 36.94
C LEU A 197 0.96 1.52 37.66
N LEU A 198 2.11 1.72 38.31
CA LEU A 198 2.57 3.01 38.78
C LEU A 198 3.67 3.50 37.84
N ARG A 199 3.41 4.56 37.09
CA ARG A 199 4.44 5.21 36.27
C ARG A 199 5.21 6.20 37.13
N LEU A 200 6.52 6.25 36.97
CA LEU A 200 7.38 7.19 37.66
C LEU A 200 7.91 8.24 36.66
N ALA A 201 7.83 9.47 37.10
CA ALA A 201 8.38 10.64 36.41
C ALA A 201 9.39 11.35 37.33
N GLU A 202 10.11 12.31 36.80
CA GLU A 202 11.09 13.09 37.57
C GLU A 202 10.48 13.74 38.82
N ALA A 203 9.22 14.16 38.76
CA ALA A 203 8.48 14.74 39.88
C ALA A 203 8.26 13.77 41.06
N ASP A 204 8.41 12.46 40.82
CA ASP A 204 8.26 11.42 41.86
C ASP A 204 9.59 11.13 42.60
N LEU A 205 10.67 11.77 42.16
CA LEU A 205 11.95 11.69 42.82
C LEU A 205 11.96 12.55 44.12
N PRO A 206 12.66 12.10 45.19
CA PRO A 206 12.80 12.88 46.42
C PRO A 206 13.52 14.22 46.23
N ALA A 207 14.36 14.32 45.22
CA ALA A 207 15.04 15.53 44.79
C ALA A 207 15.26 15.46 43.27
N PRO A 208 15.24 16.58 42.56
CA PRO A 208 15.55 16.62 41.11
C PRO A 208 16.97 16.13 40.83
N VAL A 209 17.17 15.61 39.64
CA VAL A 209 18.52 15.21 39.17
C VAL A 209 19.40 16.47 39.10
N PRO A 210 20.56 16.51 39.79
CA PRO A 210 21.45 17.66 39.77
C PRO A 210 22.02 17.86 38.36
N ALA A 211 22.41 19.10 38.05
CA ALA A 211 23.15 19.35 36.82
C ALA A 211 24.52 18.65 36.84
N PRO A 212 24.98 18.10 35.69
CA PRO A 212 26.27 17.41 35.63
C PRO A 212 27.43 18.36 35.82
N THR A 213 28.47 17.87 36.46
CA THR A 213 29.77 18.54 36.53
C THR A 213 30.50 18.40 35.19
N PRO A 214 31.48 19.28 34.88
CA PRO A 214 32.32 19.13 33.68
C PRO A 214 33.03 17.78 33.58
N GLU A 215 33.42 17.20 34.71
CA GLU A 215 34.04 15.89 34.80
C GLU A 215 33.08 14.77 34.43
N GLU A 216 31.84 14.85 34.87
CA GLU A 216 30.77 13.88 34.51
C GLU A 216 30.39 13.97 33.04
N ILE A 217 30.32 15.17 32.47
CA ILE A 217 30.13 15.38 31.03
C ILE A 217 31.24 14.74 30.23
N SER A 218 32.52 15.04 30.60
CA SER A 218 33.68 14.48 29.93
C SER A 218 33.72 12.95 30.05
N LYS A 219 33.40 12.42 31.22
CA LYS A 219 33.33 10.98 31.43
C LYS A 219 32.23 10.34 30.56
N HIS A 220 31.01 10.91 30.58
CA HIS A 220 29.87 10.39 29.79
C HIS A 220 30.17 10.40 28.28
N TYR A 221 30.80 11.47 27.79
CA TYR A 221 31.26 11.58 26.41
C TYR A 221 32.22 10.45 26.05
N ASN A 222 33.26 10.23 26.87
CA ASN A 222 34.28 9.21 26.60
C ASN A 222 33.72 7.79 26.72
N ASP A 223 32.84 7.54 27.70
CA ASP A 223 32.21 6.23 27.88
C ASP A 223 31.23 5.88 26.74
N ASN A 224 30.72 6.91 26.05
CA ASN A 224 29.71 6.77 24.97
C ASN A 224 30.20 7.40 23.66
N ILE A 225 31.50 7.44 23.42
CA ILE A 225 32.11 8.15 22.28
C ILE A 225 31.48 7.80 20.92
N ALA A 226 31.05 6.56 20.75
CA ALA A 226 30.37 6.10 19.53
C ALA A 226 29.05 6.86 19.23
N ALA A 227 28.31 7.25 20.28
CA ALA A 227 27.08 8.03 20.15
C ALA A 227 27.35 9.50 19.76
N PHE A 228 28.58 9.97 19.97
CA PHE A 228 29.03 11.33 19.66
C PHE A 228 30.07 11.34 18.53
N THR A 229 30.10 10.28 17.73
CA THR A 229 30.99 10.16 16.57
C THR A 229 30.15 10.45 15.33
N GLN A 230 30.63 11.40 14.53
CA GLN A 230 30.05 11.68 13.21
C GLN A 230 30.36 10.48 12.30
N PRO A 231 29.39 9.95 11.54
CA PRO A 231 29.66 8.90 10.58
C PRO A 231 30.61 9.38 9.48
N GLU A 232 31.03 8.45 8.62
CA GLU A 232 31.78 8.81 7.41
C GLU A 232 31.02 9.86 6.62
N ALA A 233 31.73 10.91 6.19
CA ALA A 233 31.21 11.96 5.32
C ALA A 233 31.97 11.98 4.00
N ARG A 234 31.28 12.37 2.93
CA ARG A 234 31.90 12.54 1.62
C ARG A 234 32.02 14.03 1.32
N ARG A 235 33.23 14.52 1.21
CA ARG A 235 33.48 15.90 0.78
C ARG A 235 33.35 15.98 -0.72
N LEU A 236 32.35 16.71 -1.16
CA LEU A 236 32.00 16.87 -2.57
C LEU A 236 32.09 18.33 -2.96
N THR A 237 32.67 18.56 -4.15
CA THR A 237 32.45 19.79 -4.91
C THR A 237 31.40 19.48 -5.97
N TYR A 238 30.45 20.37 -6.15
CA TYR A 238 29.39 20.20 -7.14
C TYR A 238 29.01 21.53 -7.81
N VAL A 239 28.42 21.44 -9.00
CA VAL A 239 27.77 22.57 -9.68
C VAL A 239 26.32 22.23 -9.95
N THR A 240 25.44 23.22 -9.81
CA THR A 240 24.02 23.07 -10.09
C THR A 240 23.52 24.10 -11.08
N LEU A 241 22.52 23.72 -11.86
CA LEU A 241 21.71 24.63 -12.66
C LEU A 241 20.24 24.29 -12.35
N LEU A 242 19.65 25.02 -11.41
CA LEU A 242 18.33 24.71 -10.89
C LEU A 242 17.25 25.58 -11.55
N PRO A 243 16.05 25.03 -11.83
CA PRO A 243 14.94 25.83 -12.35
C PRO A 243 14.58 27.00 -11.45
N ALA A 244 14.65 26.83 -10.13
CA ALA A 244 14.35 27.90 -9.16
C ALA A 244 15.26 29.12 -9.30
N ASP A 245 16.56 28.90 -9.53
CA ASP A 245 17.55 29.96 -9.67
C ASP A 245 17.33 30.74 -10.98
N LEU A 246 17.07 30.05 -12.07
CA LEU A 246 16.79 30.65 -13.36
C LEU A 246 15.42 31.36 -13.39
N ALA A 247 14.39 30.74 -12.82
CA ALA A 247 13.05 31.33 -12.77
C ALA A 247 13.03 32.66 -12.05
N ALA A 248 13.84 32.82 -10.99
CA ALA A 248 13.95 34.06 -10.22
C ALA A 248 14.44 35.25 -11.08
N THR A 249 15.19 34.98 -12.16
CA THR A 249 15.76 36.00 -13.06
C THR A 249 15.06 36.08 -14.43
N THR A 250 14.10 35.18 -14.66
CA THR A 250 13.37 35.11 -15.94
C THR A 250 12.22 36.10 -15.97
N GLU A 251 12.28 37.07 -16.87
CA GLU A 251 11.18 38.00 -17.10
C GLU A 251 10.17 37.37 -18.09
N ILE A 252 8.90 37.33 -17.70
CA ILE A 252 7.78 36.88 -18.53
C ILE A 252 7.01 38.12 -19.03
N ASP A 253 6.78 38.19 -20.32
CA ASP A 253 6.03 39.33 -20.87
C ASP A 253 4.54 39.23 -20.44
N GLU A 254 3.97 40.41 -20.19
CA GLU A 254 2.61 40.58 -19.69
C GLU A 254 1.54 39.99 -20.62
N LYS A 255 1.83 39.94 -21.94
CA LYS A 255 0.91 39.37 -22.92
C LYS A 255 0.81 37.86 -22.72
N THR A 256 1.93 37.17 -22.55
CA THR A 256 1.97 35.71 -22.34
C THR A 256 1.22 35.33 -21.06
N ILE A 257 1.34 36.13 -19.98
CA ILE A 257 0.61 35.87 -18.73
C ILE A 257 -0.90 36.04 -18.95
N ARG A 258 -1.32 37.07 -19.70
CA ARG A 258 -2.74 37.29 -20.01
C ARG A 258 -3.29 36.24 -20.97
N ASP A 259 -2.52 35.80 -21.92
CA ASP A 259 -2.93 34.75 -22.84
C ASP A 259 -3.19 33.45 -22.03
N LEU A 260 -2.29 33.04 -21.13
CA LEU A 260 -2.47 31.87 -20.27
C LEU A 260 -3.69 31.98 -19.34
N TYR A 261 -3.92 33.18 -18.75
CA TYR A 261 -5.12 33.43 -17.96
C TYR A 261 -6.40 33.24 -18.79
N ASN A 262 -6.41 33.82 -20.01
CA ASN A 262 -7.56 33.70 -20.90
C ASN A 262 -7.78 32.28 -21.42
N ASP A 263 -6.70 31.54 -21.72
CA ASP A 263 -6.78 30.15 -22.15
C ASP A 263 -7.33 29.23 -21.06
N ARG A 264 -7.18 29.62 -19.79
CA ARG A 264 -7.67 28.89 -18.62
C ARG A 264 -8.80 29.63 -17.89
N ILE A 265 -9.51 30.50 -18.58
CA ILE A 265 -10.54 31.37 -17.96
C ILE A 265 -11.57 30.58 -17.17
N ASP A 266 -11.94 29.38 -17.61
CA ASP A 266 -12.88 28.48 -16.93
C ASP A 266 -12.40 28.01 -15.54
N GLN A 267 -11.08 28.10 -15.25
CA GLN A 267 -10.52 27.78 -13.94
C GLN A 267 -10.64 28.99 -12.99
N PHE A 268 -10.59 30.19 -13.53
CA PHE A 268 -10.59 31.46 -12.78
C PHE A 268 -11.98 32.09 -12.67
N VAL A 269 -12.84 31.83 -13.65
CA VAL A 269 -14.18 32.41 -13.70
C VAL A 269 -15.21 31.31 -13.80
N GLN A 270 -15.83 30.98 -12.69
CA GLN A 270 -16.94 30.02 -12.64
C GLN A 270 -18.24 30.81 -12.49
N PRO A 271 -19.12 30.77 -13.51
CA PRO A 271 -20.41 31.44 -13.42
C PRO A 271 -21.28 30.79 -12.35
N GLU A 272 -22.24 31.55 -11.83
CA GLU A 272 -23.25 31.02 -10.91
C GLU A 272 -23.95 29.81 -11.53
N ARG A 273 -24.06 28.72 -10.74
CA ARG A 273 -24.77 27.51 -11.10
C ARG A 273 -25.82 27.18 -10.05
N ARG A 274 -26.79 26.34 -10.41
CA ARG A 274 -27.87 25.91 -9.53
C ARG A 274 -27.93 24.40 -9.49
N LEU A 275 -28.13 23.83 -8.31
CA LEU A 275 -28.48 22.43 -8.15
C LEU A 275 -29.95 22.29 -8.47
N VAL A 276 -30.29 21.58 -9.55
CA VAL A 276 -31.65 21.57 -10.11
C VAL A 276 -32.09 20.14 -10.38
N GLU A 277 -33.35 19.91 -10.08
CA GLU A 277 -34.11 18.72 -10.48
C GLU A 277 -35.16 19.12 -11.49
N ARG A 278 -35.42 18.23 -12.47
CA ARG A 278 -36.35 18.45 -13.56
C ARG A 278 -37.33 17.32 -13.68
N LEU A 279 -38.62 17.57 -13.36
CA LEU A 279 -39.69 16.59 -13.52
C LEU A 279 -40.49 16.90 -14.82
N VAL A 280 -40.32 16.04 -15.83
CA VAL A 280 -40.88 16.19 -17.17
C VAL A 280 -42.28 15.56 -17.24
N TYR A 281 -43.17 16.16 -17.99
CA TYR A 281 -44.53 15.69 -18.22
C TYR A 281 -44.78 15.42 -19.71
N PRO A 282 -45.74 14.51 -20.06
CA PRO A 282 -45.99 14.13 -21.45
C PRO A 282 -46.63 15.27 -22.28
N ASP A 283 -47.36 16.15 -21.64
CA ASP A 283 -48.00 17.29 -22.27
C ASP A 283 -48.20 18.45 -21.27
N GLN A 284 -48.61 19.61 -21.79
CA GLN A 284 -48.84 20.82 -21.00
C GLN A 284 -49.95 20.66 -19.97
N ALA A 285 -51.04 19.94 -20.33
CA ALA A 285 -52.17 19.76 -19.42
C ALA A 285 -51.79 18.95 -18.18
N ALA A 286 -50.93 17.92 -18.34
CA ALA A 286 -50.41 17.14 -17.24
C ALA A 286 -49.45 17.98 -16.35
N ALA A 287 -48.63 18.82 -16.95
CA ALA A 287 -47.75 19.72 -16.22
C ALA A 287 -48.52 20.80 -15.44
N ASP A 288 -49.58 21.35 -16.04
CA ASP A 288 -50.45 22.34 -15.37
C ASP A 288 -51.23 21.70 -14.21
N ALA A 289 -51.70 20.46 -14.36
CA ALA A 289 -52.33 19.71 -13.27
C ALA A 289 -51.38 19.44 -12.10
N ALA A 290 -50.13 19.11 -12.39
CA ALA A 290 -49.07 18.93 -11.38
C ALA A 290 -48.76 20.26 -10.67
N LYS A 291 -48.72 21.37 -11.39
CA LYS A 291 -48.57 22.71 -10.80
C LYS A 291 -49.73 23.04 -9.87
N ALA A 292 -50.96 22.74 -10.27
CA ALA A 292 -52.13 22.94 -9.41
C ALA A 292 -52.07 22.09 -8.13
N SER A 293 -51.50 20.89 -8.21
CA SER A 293 -51.28 20.02 -7.05
C SER A 293 -50.20 20.61 -6.11
N LEU A 294 -49.15 21.17 -6.66
CA LEU A 294 -48.12 21.92 -5.86
C LEU A 294 -48.77 23.11 -5.14
N ASP A 295 -49.60 23.88 -5.86
CA ASP A 295 -50.28 25.05 -5.29
C ASP A 295 -51.32 24.64 -4.21
N ALA A 296 -51.81 23.40 -4.27
CA ALA A 296 -52.68 22.80 -3.26
C ALA A 296 -51.92 22.16 -2.08
N GLY A 297 -50.57 22.20 -2.08
CA GLY A 297 -49.74 21.75 -0.98
C GLY A 297 -49.05 20.40 -1.16
N THR A 298 -49.15 19.77 -2.34
CA THR A 298 -48.36 18.59 -2.67
C THR A 298 -46.86 18.99 -2.78
N THR A 299 -45.95 18.17 -2.30
CA THR A 299 -44.52 18.44 -2.42
C THR A 299 -43.97 17.99 -3.77
N PHE A 300 -42.85 18.54 -4.20
CA PHE A 300 -42.17 18.09 -5.41
C PHE A 300 -41.83 16.61 -5.34
N ASP A 301 -41.36 16.11 -4.17
CA ASP A 301 -41.07 14.69 -3.93
C ASP A 301 -42.33 13.81 -4.09
N GLY A 302 -43.48 14.32 -3.67
CA GLY A 302 -44.78 13.67 -3.89
C GLY A 302 -45.07 13.50 -5.36
N LEU A 303 -44.88 14.55 -6.17
CA LEU A 303 -45.07 14.48 -7.62
C LEU A 303 -44.10 13.52 -8.32
N VAL A 304 -42.87 13.44 -7.85
CA VAL A 304 -41.87 12.47 -8.37
C VAL A 304 -42.31 11.04 -8.06
N THR A 305 -42.74 10.78 -6.82
CA THR A 305 -43.21 9.47 -6.37
C THR A 305 -44.51 9.05 -7.08
N ASP A 306 -45.44 9.96 -7.28
CA ASP A 306 -46.73 9.70 -8.02
C ASP A 306 -46.48 9.29 -9.47
N ARG A 307 -45.32 9.68 -10.04
CA ARG A 307 -44.88 9.27 -11.37
C ARG A 307 -44.07 7.96 -11.36
N GLY A 308 -43.85 7.34 -10.19
CA GLY A 308 -43.08 6.13 -10.04
C GLY A 308 -41.56 6.36 -10.22
N LEU A 309 -41.10 7.61 -10.05
CA LEU A 309 -39.69 8.02 -10.16
C LEU A 309 -39.09 8.23 -8.78
N THR A 310 -37.76 8.25 -8.73
CA THR A 310 -36.95 8.66 -7.58
C THR A 310 -36.37 10.05 -7.82
N LEU A 311 -35.88 10.71 -6.75
CA LEU A 311 -35.23 12.00 -6.90
C LEU A 311 -33.95 11.90 -7.76
N ALA A 312 -33.27 10.76 -7.74
CA ALA A 312 -32.10 10.52 -8.58
C ALA A 312 -32.44 10.49 -10.09
N ASP A 313 -33.68 10.08 -10.45
CA ASP A 313 -34.11 10.03 -11.84
C ASP A 313 -34.41 11.41 -12.43
N VAL A 314 -34.64 12.41 -11.60
CA VAL A 314 -35.02 13.78 -11.97
C VAL A 314 -33.91 14.80 -11.69
N ASP A 315 -32.81 14.37 -11.03
CA ASP A 315 -31.64 15.21 -10.76
C ASP A 315 -30.86 15.46 -12.05
N ILE A 316 -30.66 16.74 -12.37
CA ILE A 316 -29.83 17.17 -13.50
C ILE A 316 -28.53 17.82 -13.05
N GLY A 317 -28.22 17.75 -11.74
CA GLY A 317 -26.98 18.23 -11.15
C GLY A 317 -26.88 19.74 -11.06
N ASP A 318 -25.65 20.24 -11.12
CA ASP A 318 -25.36 21.65 -11.14
C ASP A 318 -25.35 22.18 -12.58
N VAL A 319 -26.22 23.11 -12.86
CA VAL A 319 -26.47 23.65 -14.22
C VAL A 319 -26.30 25.15 -14.27
N ALA A 320 -25.81 25.63 -15.40
CA ALA A 320 -25.79 27.07 -15.70
C ALA A 320 -27.18 27.56 -16.20
N LYS A 321 -27.39 28.86 -16.16
CA LYS A 321 -28.65 29.47 -16.61
C LYS A 321 -29.03 29.11 -18.05
N ALA A 322 -28.04 29.02 -18.93
CA ALA A 322 -28.25 28.71 -20.34
C ALA A 322 -28.74 27.27 -20.57
N ASP A 323 -28.33 26.32 -19.72
CA ASP A 323 -28.64 24.90 -19.84
C ASP A 323 -30.13 24.60 -19.53
N LEU A 324 -30.81 25.53 -18.85
CA LEU A 324 -32.20 25.39 -18.46
C LEU A 324 -33.19 25.96 -19.50
N GLY A 325 -32.71 26.51 -20.59
CA GLY A 325 -33.56 27.08 -21.65
C GLY A 325 -34.62 28.05 -21.11
N ALA A 326 -35.91 27.78 -21.39
CA ALA A 326 -37.01 28.64 -20.97
C ALA A 326 -37.15 28.77 -19.44
N ALA A 327 -36.73 27.76 -18.68
CA ALA A 327 -36.79 27.74 -17.21
C ALA A 327 -35.67 28.56 -16.55
N GLY A 328 -34.55 28.81 -17.25
CA GLY A 328 -33.36 29.39 -16.68
C GLY A 328 -33.56 30.72 -15.95
N THR A 329 -34.38 31.63 -16.53
CA THR A 329 -34.63 32.93 -15.87
C THR A 329 -35.46 32.78 -14.59
N ALA A 330 -36.41 31.86 -14.55
CA ALA A 330 -37.24 31.63 -13.38
C ALA A 330 -36.51 30.88 -12.27
N VAL A 331 -35.71 29.87 -12.62
CA VAL A 331 -34.91 29.12 -11.66
C VAL A 331 -33.81 30.02 -11.04
N PHE A 332 -33.17 30.85 -11.85
CA PHE A 332 -32.12 31.78 -11.37
C PHE A 332 -32.66 33.04 -10.65
N ALA A 333 -33.97 33.27 -10.71
CA ALA A 333 -34.64 34.31 -9.92
C ALA A 333 -34.92 33.87 -8.48
N LEU A 334 -34.88 32.59 -8.17
CA LEU A 334 -35.08 32.06 -6.82
C LEU A 334 -33.90 32.44 -5.94
N ALA A 335 -34.16 33.11 -4.82
CA ALA A 335 -33.13 33.46 -3.82
C ALA A 335 -32.93 32.31 -2.80
N GLU A 336 -33.89 31.40 -2.67
CA GLU A 336 -33.88 30.27 -1.76
C GLU A 336 -34.38 29.01 -2.51
N PRO A 337 -34.15 27.80 -2.00
CA PRO A 337 -34.69 26.58 -2.58
C PRO A 337 -36.20 26.69 -2.86
N GLY A 338 -36.61 26.31 -4.06
CA GLY A 338 -38.00 26.47 -4.47
C GLY A 338 -38.33 25.75 -5.78
N VAL A 339 -39.63 25.72 -6.10
CA VAL A 339 -40.15 25.03 -7.28
C VAL A 339 -40.80 26.04 -8.23
N VAL A 340 -40.45 25.94 -9.51
CA VAL A 340 -40.94 26.82 -10.58
C VAL A 340 -41.39 25.99 -11.79
N GLY A 341 -42.26 26.53 -12.58
CA GLY A 341 -42.78 25.87 -13.79
C GLY A 341 -44.31 25.86 -13.82
N PRO A 342 -44.89 25.17 -14.84
CA PRO A 342 -44.17 24.40 -15.85
C PRO A 342 -43.54 25.28 -16.93
N PHE A 343 -42.41 24.84 -17.47
CA PHE A 343 -41.70 25.44 -18.61
C PHE A 343 -41.45 24.39 -19.70
N ALA A 344 -41.32 24.85 -20.94
CA ALA A 344 -40.92 23.99 -22.03
C ALA A 344 -39.46 23.52 -21.83
N SER A 345 -39.22 22.23 -22.01
CA SER A 345 -37.87 21.65 -22.06
C SER A 345 -37.71 20.73 -23.28
N ASP A 346 -36.51 20.30 -23.58
CA ASP A 346 -36.20 19.41 -24.72
C ASP A 346 -36.92 18.05 -24.62
N LEU A 347 -37.31 17.66 -23.41
CA LEU A 347 -38.01 16.39 -23.14
C LEU A 347 -39.55 16.56 -22.97
N GLY A 348 -40.05 17.80 -23.06
CA GLY A 348 -41.44 18.14 -22.82
C GLY A 348 -41.63 19.19 -21.74
N PRO A 349 -42.91 19.58 -21.43
CA PRO A 349 -43.16 20.50 -20.33
C PRO A 349 -42.66 19.95 -19.01
N ALA A 350 -41.95 20.78 -18.22
CA ALA A 350 -41.30 20.32 -17.00
C ALA A 350 -41.47 21.31 -15.85
N ILE A 351 -41.56 20.79 -14.64
CA ILE A 351 -41.43 21.53 -13.37
C ILE A 351 -40.01 21.36 -12.86
N PHE A 352 -39.43 22.45 -12.38
CA PHE A 352 -38.06 22.50 -11.90
C PHE A 352 -38.03 22.82 -10.41
N ARG A 353 -37.22 22.09 -9.65
CA ARG A 353 -36.90 22.41 -8.27
C ARG A 353 -35.44 22.84 -8.19
N MET A 354 -35.17 24.00 -7.62
CA MET A 354 -33.86 24.46 -7.28
C MET A 354 -33.57 24.11 -5.82
N ASN A 355 -32.52 23.34 -5.58
CA ASN A 355 -32.13 22.85 -4.26
C ASN A 355 -30.99 23.66 -3.62
N GLY A 356 -30.20 24.35 -4.43
CA GLY A 356 -29.06 25.12 -3.94
C GLY A 356 -28.48 26.08 -4.98
N ILE A 357 -27.79 27.09 -4.48
CA ILE A 357 -27.11 28.10 -5.26
C ILE A 357 -25.61 27.89 -5.10
N LEU A 358 -24.91 27.69 -6.20
CA LEU A 358 -23.45 27.72 -6.28
C LEU A 358 -23.08 29.10 -6.79
N ALA A 359 -22.63 29.98 -5.89
CA ALA A 359 -22.28 31.34 -6.22
C ALA A 359 -21.18 31.41 -7.27
N ALA A 360 -21.24 32.39 -8.15
CA ALA A 360 -20.15 32.66 -9.06
C ALA A 360 -18.85 32.88 -8.29
N GLN A 361 -17.78 32.28 -8.78
CA GLN A 361 -16.41 32.51 -8.27
C GLN A 361 -15.59 33.12 -9.37
N GLU A 362 -14.93 34.23 -9.05
CA GLU A 362 -14.02 34.92 -9.96
C GLU A 362 -12.72 35.20 -9.22
N ILE A 363 -11.62 34.69 -9.76
CA ILE A 363 -10.27 35.06 -9.36
C ILE A 363 -9.78 36.06 -10.42
N PRO A 364 -9.71 37.35 -10.09
CA PRO A 364 -9.26 38.37 -11.04
C PRO A 364 -7.83 38.11 -11.51
N PHE A 365 -7.52 38.57 -12.71
CA PHE A 365 -6.19 38.43 -13.29
C PHE A 365 -5.07 38.90 -12.34
N ASP A 366 -5.24 40.04 -11.64
CA ASP A 366 -4.23 40.57 -10.73
C ASP A 366 -3.96 39.64 -9.53
N GLU A 367 -4.96 38.88 -9.11
CA GLU A 367 -4.83 37.87 -8.05
C GLU A 367 -4.19 36.57 -8.56
N ALA A 368 -4.53 36.12 -9.77
CA ALA A 368 -3.96 34.93 -10.39
C ALA A 368 -2.54 35.17 -10.94
N ARG A 369 -2.19 36.42 -11.24
CA ARG A 369 -0.94 36.81 -11.91
C ARG A 369 0.33 36.26 -11.24
N PRO A 370 0.52 36.36 -9.91
CA PRO A 370 1.72 35.84 -9.28
C PRO A 370 1.94 34.36 -9.54
N ASP A 371 0.89 33.55 -9.47
CA ASP A 371 0.95 32.09 -9.68
C ASP A 371 1.24 31.77 -11.15
N LEU A 372 0.60 32.49 -12.08
CA LEU A 372 0.84 32.34 -13.51
C LEU A 372 2.28 32.75 -13.89
N VAL A 373 2.82 33.79 -13.30
CA VAL A 373 4.23 34.16 -13.49
C VAL A 373 5.15 33.08 -12.96
N ALA A 374 4.91 32.55 -11.76
CA ALA A 374 5.71 31.47 -11.18
C ALA A 374 5.71 30.23 -12.05
N GLU A 375 4.55 29.83 -12.57
CA GLU A 375 4.42 28.70 -13.50
C GLU A 375 5.22 28.94 -14.80
N LEU A 376 4.96 30.05 -15.47
CA LEU A 376 5.60 30.38 -16.74
C LEU A 376 7.12 30.53 -16.62
N SER A 377 7.60 31.15 -15.53
CA SER A 377 9.03 31.32 -15.29
C SER A 377 9.70 29.98 -14.98
N SER A 378 9.05 29.10 -14.24
CA SER A 378 9.52 27.74 -13.99
C SER A 378 9.63 26.93 -15.28
N ASP A 379 8.60 26.99 -16.14
CA ASP A 379 8.60 26.29 -17.43
C ASP A 379 9.65 26.87 -18.41
N ALA A 380 9.83 28.18 -18.42
CA ALA A 380 10.88 28.82 -19.21
C ALA A 380 12.28 28.43 -18.72
N ALA A 381 12.47 28.37 -17.39
CA ALA A 381 13.71 27.94 -16.79
C ALA A 381 14.07 26.49 -17.15
N ARG A 382 13.10 25.56 -17.05
CA ARG A 382 13.29 24.17 -17.45
C ARG A 382 13.68 24.02 -18.93
N ARG A 383 13.02 24.76 -19.82
CA ARG A 383 13.41 24.75 -21.25
C ARG A 383 14.82 25.29 -21.44
N ALA A 384 15.18 26.40 -20.79
CA ALA A 384 16.51 26.97 -20.87
C ALA A 384 17.60 26.02 -20.34
N ILE A 385 17.28 25.19 -19.32
CA ILE A 385 18.17 24.14 -18.82
C ILE A 385 18.34 23.04 -19.85
N LEU A 386 17.24 22.55 -20.44
CA LEU A 386 17.28 21.53 -21.49
C LEU A 386 18.09 21.98 -22.70
N ASP A 387 17.95 23.24 -23.13
CA ASP A 387 18.72 23.82 -24.25
C ASP A 387 20.23 23.90 -23.96
N ARG A 388 20.62 24.01 -22.69
CA ARG A 388 22.04 24.06 -22.28
C ARG A 388 22.64 22.68 -21.99
N ARG A 389 21.81 21.66 -21.78
CA ARG A 389 22.23 20.35 -21.32
C ARG A 389 23.33 19.74 -22.21
N GLU A 390 23.14 19.74 -23.54
CA GLU A 390 24.10 19.18 -24.49
C GLU A 390 25.45 19.92 -24.42
N ALA A 391 25.43 21.26 -24.35
CA ALA A 391 26.66 22.05 -24.26
C ALA A 391 27.43 21.83 -22.95
N ILE A 392 26.71 21.59 -21.83
CA ILE A 392 27.32 21.27 -20.52
C ILE A 392 27.93 19.86 -20.57
N ASP A 393 27.21 18.89 -21.11
CA ASP A 393 27.66 17.50 -21.25
C ASP A 393 28.90 17.42 -22.16
N ASP A 394 28.88 18.11 -23.30
CA ASP A 394 30.04 18.23 -24.20
C ASP A 394 31.25 18.89 -23.53
N ALA A 395 31.04 19.91 -22.71
CA ALA A 395 32.12 20.56 -21.95
C ALA A 395 32.76 19.58 -20.95
N LEU A 396 31.94 18.82 -20.19
CA LEU A 396 32.43 17.77 -19.28
C LEU A 396 33.18 16.69 -20.03
N ALA A 397 32.62 16.18 -21.13
CA ALA A 397 33.27 15.20 -21.99
C ALA A 397 34.59 15.71 -22.57
N GLY A 398 34.68 17.02 -22.81
CA GLY A 398 35.90 17.74 -23.22
C GLY A 398 36.94 17.93 -22.12
N GLY A 399 36.60 17.59 -20.88
CA GLY A 399 37.50 17.68 -19.72
C GLY A 399 37.42 19.01 -18.96
N ALA A 400 36.32 19.77 -19.12
CA ALA A 400 36.06 20.97 -18.33
C ALA A 400 35.92 20.61 -16.84
N THR A 401 36.45 21.45 -15.96
CA THR A 401 36.26 21.29 -14.51
C THR A 401 34.93 21.84 -14.05
N LEU A 402 34.50 21.50 -12.84
CA LEU A 402 33.30 22.08 -12.25
C LEU A 402 33.42 23.62 -12.10
N GLU A 403 34.60 24.08 -11.83
CA GLU A 403 34.92 25.51 -11.73
C GLU A 403 34.80 26.23 -13.09
N ASP A 404 35.17 25.54 -14.19
CA ASP A 404 34.98 26.06 -15.56
C ASP A 404 33.49 26.12 -15.90
N LEU A 405 32.69 25.10 -15.56
CA LEU A 405 31.23 25.10 -15.76
C LEU A 405 30.55 26.24 -14.96
N ALA A 406 31.01 26.50 -13.74
CA ALA A 406 30.49 27.62 -12.95
C ALA A 406 30.70 28.96 -13.65
N THR A 407 31.86 29.13 -14.32
CA THR A 407 32.25 30.38 -14.97
C THR A 407 31.66 30.52 -16.38
N GLU A 408 31.74 29.46 -17.19
CA GLU A 408 31.39 29.48 -18.62
C GLU A 408 29.93 29.14 -18.89
N GLN A 409 29.34 28.29 -18.06
CA GLN A 409 27.95 27.86 -18.18
C GLN A 409 27.01 28.52 -17.14
N ALA A 410 27.55 29.43 -16.32
CA ALA A 410 26.82 30.12 -15.24
C ALA A 410 26.07 29.14 -14.32
N MET A 411 26.72 28.01 -14.00
CA MET A 411 26.24 27.08 -12.97
C MET A 411 26.66 27.54 -11.57
N THR A 412 25.90 27.19 -10.57
CA THR A 412 26.20 27.53 -9.17
C THR A 412 27.15 26.50 -8.58
N LEU A 413 28.37 26.91 -8.22
CA LEU A 413 29.37 26.07 -7.56
C LEU A 413 29.10 25.98 -6.06
N GLY A 414 29.16 24.77 -5.51
CA GLY A 414 29.01 24.51 -4.09
C GLY A 414 29.95 23.41 -3.60
N THR A 415 30.14 23.36 -2.29
CA THR A 415 30.85 22.27 -1.60
C THR A 415 30.01 21.77 -0.44
N ILE A 416 30.10 20.48 -0.14
CA ILE A 416 29.38 19.87 0.97
C ILE A 416 30.18 18.70 1.56
N ASP A 417 30.19 18.60 2.88
CA ASP A 417 30.55 17.37 3.59
C ASP A 417 29.26 16.57 3.79
N LEU A 418 28.96 15.68 2.84
CA LEU A 418 27.70 14.95 2.80
C LEU A 418 27.71 13.83 3.83
N LEU A 419 26.81 13.94 4.80
CA LEU A 419 26.48 12.92 5.78
C LEU A 419 25.20 12.17 5.37
N PRO A 420 24.95 10.95 5.89
CA PRO A 420 23.71 10.22 5.62
C PRO A 420 22.43 11.02 5.96
N ASP A 421 22.49 11.84 7.00
CA ASP A 421 21.40 12.66 7.53
C ASP A 421 21.51 14.16 7.18
N SER A 422 22.37 14.53 6.21
CA SER A 422 22.49 15.92 5.76
C SER A 422 21.13 16.50 5.31
N ASP A 423 20.79 17.68 5.82
CA ASP A 423 19.57 18.45 5.54
C ASP A 423 19.78 19.58 4.50
N ALA A 424 20.97 19.66 3.92
CA ALA A 424 21.27 20.63 2.87
C ALA A 424 20.33 20.45 1.68
N ALA A 425 19.89 21.57 1.08
CA ALA A 425 18.90 21.56 -0.01
C ALA A 425 19.27 20.59 -1.16
N ILE A 426 20.56 20.58 -1.56
CA ILE A 426 21.05 19.68 -2.62
C ILE A 426 20.98 18.19 -2.20
N ALA A 427 21.17 17.91 -0.93
CA ALA A 427 21.03 16.55 -0.39
C ALA A 427 19.57 16.06 -0.35
N GLY A 428 18.60 16.93 -0.60
CA GLY A 428 17.19 16.58 -0.77
C GLY A 428 16.87 15.86 -2.09
N TYR A 429 17.77 15.95 -3.09
CA TYR A 429 17.59 15.27 -4.36
C TYR A 429 18.12 13.82 -4.31
N PRO A 430 17.27 12.80 -4.54
CA PRO A 430 17.71 11.40 -4.55
C PRO A 430 18.83 11.14 -5.54
N ALA A 431 18.73 11.67 -6.77
CA ALA A 431 19.73 11.50 -7.81
C ALA A 431 21.11 12.03 -7.40
N PHE A 432 21.16 13.16 -6.65
CA PHE A 432 22.40 13.67 -6.10
C PHE A 432 22.99 12.73 -5.05
N ARG A 433 22.18 12.19 -4.14
CA ARG A 433 22.63 11.24 -3.12
C ARG A 433 23.16 9.94 -3.73
N ASP A 434 22.46 9.41 -4.72
CA ASP A 434 22.84 8.17 -5.42
C ASP A 434 24.18 8.36 -6.14
N ALA A 435 24.36 9.46 -6.86
CA ALA A 435 25.61 9.79 -7.50
C ALA A 435 26.73 10.05 -6.50
N ALA A 436 26.43 10.78 -5.43
CA ALA A 436 27.40 11.04 -4.34
C ALA A 436 27.83 9.74 -3.63
N ALA A 437 26.98 8.74 -3.54
CA ALA A 437 27.32 7.42 -3.00
C ALA A 437 28.17 6.59 -3.96
N ALA A 438 27.94 6.71 -5.27
CA ALA A 438 28.59 5.93 -6.30
C ALA A 438 30.00 6.45 -6.68
N VAL A 439 30.19 7.79 -6.72
CA VAL A 439 31.42 8.43 -7.21
C VAL A 439 32.65 7.99 -6.39
N GLN A 440 33.76 7.74 -7.10
CA GLN A 440 35.06 7.34 -6.50
C GLN A 440 36.09 8.47 -6.61
N PRO A 441 37.13 8.47 -5.77
CA PRO A 441 38.22 9.42 -5.90
C PRO A 441 38.91 9.33 -7.27
N GLY A 442 38.90 10.43 -8.02
CA GLY A 442 39.50 10.51 -9.34
C GLY A 442 38.58 10.23 -10.50
N ASP A 443 37.30 9.91 -10.25
CA ASP A 443 36.28 9.83 -11.30
C ASP A 443 36.05 11.21 -11.93
N PHE A 444 35.76 11.19 -13.23
CA PHE A 444 35.36 12.41 -13.93
C PHE A 444 33.92 12.75 -13.59
N PRO A 445 33.62 14.07 -13.40
CA PRO A 445 32.24 14.48 -13.16
C PRO A 445 31.35 14.14 -14.35
N GLU A 446 30.17 13.58 -14.06
CA GLU A 446 29.11 13.31 -15.03
C GLU A 446 27.92 14.22 -14.76
N LEU A 447 27.19 14.57 -15.84
CA LEU A 447 25.99 15.38 -15.74
C LEU A 447 24.78 14.52 -15.33
N ILE A 448 24.08 14.95 -14.29
CA ILE A 448 22.98 14.24 -13.66
C ILE A 448 21.73 15.10 -13.76
N ASP A 449 20.64 14.50 -14.22
CA ASP A 449 19.33 15.14 -14.26
C ASP A 449 18.64 15.04 -12.88
N LEU A 450 18.09 16.15 -12.39
CA LEU A 450 17.32 16.21 -11.15
C LEU A 450 15.82 16.14 -11.43
N ASP A 451 15.05 15.69 -10.43
CA ASP A 451 13.60 15.44 -10.57
C ASP A 451 12.78 16.69 -10.92
N ASP A 452 13.28 17.88 -10.57
CA ASP A 452 12.65 19.16 -10.88
C ASP A 452 13.01 19.71 -12.28
N GLY A 453 13.84 18.98 -13.02
CA GLY A 453 14.39 19.37 -14.32
C GLY A 453 15.68 20.22 -14.21
N GLY A 454 16.28 20.27 -13.03
CA GLY A 454 17.62 20.82 -12.81
C GLY A 454 18.72 19.87 -13.26
N LEU A 455 19.94 20.40 -13.32
CA LEU A 455 21.16 19.63 -13.61
C LEU A 455 22.15 19.77 -12.48
N VAL A 456 22.88 18.71 -12.19
CA VAL A 456 23.99 18.71 -11.26
C VAL A 456 25.16 17.90 -11.82
N ALA A 457 26.37 18.35 -11.56
CA ALA A 457 27.57 17.52 -11.69
C ALA A 457 28.38 17.62 -10.40
N LEU A 458 29.02 16.54 -10.00
CA LEU A 458 29.74 16.47 -8.73
C LEU A 458 31.09 15.74 -8.87
N ARG A 459 32.00 16.05 -7.96
CA ARG A 459 33.31 15.42 -7.83
C ARG A 459 33.52 15.08 -6.36
N LEU A 460 34.05 13.88 -6.10
CA LEU A 460 34.48 13.49 -4.76
C LEU A 460 35.91 14.02 -4.51
N ASP A 461 36.01 14.94 -3.58
CA ASP A 461 37.31 15.52 -3.19
C ASP A 461 38.02 14.67 -2.12
N GLU A 462 37.25 14.20 -1.12
CA GLU A 462 37.79 13.44 0.01
C GLU A 462 36.71 12.57 0.68
N ILE A 463 37.10 11.40 1.17
CA ILE A 463 36.30 10.62 2.11
C ILE A 463 36.76 10.92 3.52
N LEU A 464 35.93 11.56 4.32
CA LEU A 464 36.21 11.90 5.70
C LEU A 464 35.83 10.70 6.59
N PRO A 465 36.80 10.07 7.25
CA PRO A 465 36.49 8.93 8.12
C PRO A 465 35.64 9.35 9.31
N PRO A 466 34.89 8.42 9.92
CA PRO A 466 34.17 8.69 11.14
C PRO A 466 35.07 9.34 12.19
N ALA A 467 34.62 10.45 12.73
CA ALA A 467 35.38 11.21 13.71
C ALA A 467 34.51 11.65 14.90
N PRO A 468 35.07 11.57 16.14
CA PRO A 468 34.35 12.08 17.29
C PRO A 468 34.12 13.58 17.17
N ILE A 469 32.85 14.00 17.41
CA ILE A 469 32.50 15.43 17.48
C ILE A 469 33.28 16.03 18.67
N PRO A 470 34.03 17.12 18.51
CA PRO A 470 34.76 17.74 19.62
C PRO A 470 33.83 17.98 20.82
N LEU A 471 34.30 17.64 22.04
CA LEU A 471 33.49 17.77 23.25
C LEU A 471 32.87 19.17 23.42
N ALA A 472 33.58 20.23 23.03
CA ALA A 472 33.07 21.59 23.09
C ALA A 472 31.79 21.80 22.25
N GLU A 473 31.71 21.16 21.10
CA GLU A 473 30.57 21.19 20.20
C GLU A 473 29.49 20.19 20.63
N ALA A 474 29.91 19.01 21.11
CA ALA A 474 29.00 17.96 21.56
C ALA A 474 28.36 18.25 22.92
N THR A 475 28.89 19.18 23.72
CA THR A 475 28.51 19.45 25.10
C THR A 475 26.96 19.54 25.29
N PRO A 476 26.18 20.25 24.48
CA PRO A 476 24.72 20.28 24.68
C PRO A 476 24.09 18.89 24.58
N LYS A 477 24.43 18.11 23.53
CA LYS A 477 23.93 16.74 23.32
C LYS A 477 24.42 15.78 24.39
N VAL A 478 25.66 15.91 24.83
CA VAL A 478 26.24 15.09 25.92
C VAL A 478 25.53 15.38 27.24
N THR A 479 25.23 16.64 27.53
CA THR A 479 24.51 17.06 28.75
C THR A 479 23.10 16.49 28.76
N GLU A 480 22.39 16.56 27.65
CA GLU A 480 21.05 15.99 27.50
C GLU A 480 21.07 14.47 27.69
N ALA A 481 21.98 13.77 27.01
CA ALA A 481 22.15 12.33 27.12
C ALA A 481 22.54 11.88 28.54
N TRP A 482 23.44 12.64 29.18
CA TRP A 482 23.81 12.40 30.57
C TRP A 482 22.60 12.57 31.51
N HIS A 483 21.84 13.67 31.35
CA HIS A 483 20.65 13.93 32.17
C HIS A 483 19.61 12.82 32.00
N ALA A 484 19.34 12.40 30.77
CA ALA A 484 18.44 11.29 30.50
C ALA A 484 18.89 9.98 31.17
N ALA A 485 20.19 9.68 31.10
CA ALA A 485 20.77 8.50 31.76
C ALA A 485 20.74 8.60 33.31
N ALA A 486 21.02 9.77 33.85
CA ALA A 486 20.98 10.01 35.29
C ALA A 486 19.55 9.94 35.83
N LEU A 487 18.59 10.52 35.10
CA LEU A 487 17.17 10.43 35.43
C LEU A 487 16.68 8.98 35.39
N ALA A 488 16.99 8.24 34.32
CA ALA A 488 16.61 6.82 34.22
C ALA A 488 17.15 6.01 35.41
N ARG A 489 18.39 6.23 35.81
CA ARG A 489 19.01 5.58 36.98
C ARG A 489 18.31 5.97 38.27
N ALA A 490 18.05 7.27 38.49
CA ALA A 490 17.37 7.75 39.71
C ALA A 490 15.94 7.19 39.81
N LEU A 491 15.23 7.11 38.66
CA LEU A 491 13.88 6.50 38.63
C LEU A 491 13.93 4.99 38.87
N SER A 492 14.93 4.28 38.36
CA SER A 492 15.17 2.86 38.63
C SER A 492 15.40 2.60 40.13
N ASP A 493 16.33 3.36 40.73
CA ASP A 493 16.61 3.28 42.18
C ASP A 493 15.33 3.57 43.00
N ARG A 494 14.55 4.56 42.59
CA ARG A 494 13.27 4.89 43.21
C ARG A 494 12.25 3.75 43.08
N ALA A 495 12.16 3.16 41.87
CA ALA A 495 11.26 2.03 41.64
C ALA A 495 11.64 0.81 42.50
N VAL A 496 12.93 0.50 42.62
CA VAL A 496 13.43 -0.59 43.48
C VAL A 496 13.06 -0.31 44.96
N ALA A 497 13.25 0.92 45.44
CA ALA A 497 12.87 1.31 46.83
C ALA A 497 11.36 1.19 47.06
N ILE A 498 10.52 1.63 46.12
CA ILE A 498 9.07 1.49 46.17
C ILE A 498 8.67 0.00 46.18
N LYS A 499 9.28 -0.81 45.28
CA LYS A 499 9.04 -2.25 45.25
C LYS A 499 9.30 -2.90 46.60
N ALA A 500 10.44 -2.62 47.24
CA ALA A 500 10.77 -3.13 48.55
C ALA A 500 9.72 -2.68 49.63
N GLY A 501 9.25 -1.44 49.55
CA GLY A 501 8.18 -0.93 50.43
C GLY A 501 6.85 -1.68 50.22
N VAL A 502 6.48 -1.97 48.98
CA VAL A 502 5.27 -2.72 48.63
C VAL A 502 5.37 -4.17 49.10
N GLU A 503 6.50 -4.82 48.87
CA GLU A 503 6.77 -6.18 49.38
C GLU A 503 6.77 -6.24 50.92
N GLY A 504 7.13 -5.12 51.58
CA GLY A 504 7.01 -4.93 53.05
C GLY A 504 5.60 -4.58 53.54
N GLY A 505 4.59 -4.55 52.68
CA GLY A 505 3.19 -4.34 53.03
C GLY A 505 2.65 -2.92 52.82
N THR A 506 3.45 -1.98 52.32
CA THR A 506 2.99 -0.64 51.97
C THR A 506 2.10 -0.68 50.72
N SER A 507 0.99 0.05 50.72
CA SER A 507 0.11 0.09 49.52
C SER A 507 0.80 0.82 48.38
N LEU A 508 0.75 0.25 47.14
CA LEU A 508 1.27 0.89 45.93
C LEU A 508 0.63 2.28 45.71
N ARG A 509 -0.63 2.46 46.09
CA ARG A 509 -1.36 3.73 45.98
C ARG A 509 -0.75 4.88 46.79
N SER A 510 0.01 4.59 47.86
CA SER A 510 0.67 5.63 48.66
C SER A 510 1.87 6.27 47.95
N PHE A 511 2.29 5.73 46.81
CA PHE A 511 3.45 6.22 46.08
C PHE A 511 3.10 7.04 44.82
N GLY A 512 1.83 7.10 44.41
CA GLY A 512 1.42 7.91 43.27
C GLY A 512 0.08 7.49 42.67
N ILE A 513 -0.21 8.05 41.49
CA ILE A 513 -1.41 7.76 40.72
C ILE A 513 -1.23 6.41 40.03
N LEU A 514 -2.25 5.58 40.09
CA LEU A 514 -2.22 4.22 39.57
C LEU A 514 -3.08 4.12 38.30
N ASP A 515 -2.50 3.57 37.26
CA ASP A 515 -3.21 3.12 36.07
C ASP A 515 -3.65 1.67 36.29
N THR A 516 -4.95 1.41 36.24
CA THR A 516 -5.47 0.06 36.42
C THR A 516 -6.07 -0.47 35.13
N THR A 517 -5.53 -1.57 34.66
CA THR A 517 -6.04 -2.32 33.50
C THR A 517 -6.72 -3.59 34.01
N PRO A 518 -8.07 -3.64 33.98
CA PRO A 518 -8.79 -4.76 34.59
C PRO A 518 -8.71 -6.06 33.78
N ARG A 519 -8.56 -5.97 32.47
CA ARG A 519 -8.50 -7.13 31.55
C ARG A 519 -7.72 -6.78 30.30
N ILE A 520 -6.63 -7.48 30.04
CA ILE A 520 -5.85 -7.35 28.82
C ILE A 520 -5.52 -8.74 28.27
N ALA A 521 -5.50 -8.85 26.95
CA ALA A 521 -5.05 -10.04 26.24
C ALA A 521 -3.55 -9.99 25.98
N ARG A 522 -2.96 -11.12 25.53
CA ARG A 522 -1.54 -11.21 25.19
C ARG A 522 -1.12 -10.30 24.04
N ASP A 523 -2.00 -10.08 23.10
CA ASP A 523 -1.85 -9.20 21.95
C ASP A 523 -2.21 -7.74 22.20
N GLY A 524 -2.62 -7.42 23.45
CA GLY A 524 -2.92 -6.06 23.86
C GLY A 524 -1.66 -5.22 24.01
N PHE A 525 -1.82 -3.91 24.03
CA PHE A 525 -0.73 -2.97 24.31
C PHE A 525 -1.18 -1.92 25.33
N VAL A 526 -0.20 -1.29 25.96
CA VAL A 526 -0.40 -0.20 26.91
C VAL A 526 0.31 1.02 26.37
N GLU A 527 -0.45 2.07 26.12
CA GLU A 527 0.09 3.30 25.54
C GLU A 527 1.24 3.89 26.39
N GLY A 528 2.34 4.23 25.72
CA GLY A 528 3.52 4.79 26.34
C GLY A 528 4.30 3.83 27.24
N ALA A 529 4.01 2.53 27.21
CA ALA A 529 4.79 1.53 27.94
C ALA A 529 5.63 0.66 26.96
N PRO A 530 6.81 0.18 27.40
CA PRO A 530 7.63 -0.67 26.56
C PRO A 530 7.01 -2.07 26.38
N PRO A 531 7.30 -2.79 25.27
CA PRO A 531 6.81 -4.15 25.04
C PRO A 531 7.10 -5.14 26.18
N ALA A 532 8.20 -4.93 26.89
CA ALA A 532 8.58 -5.71 28.07
C ALA A 532 7.50 -5.72 29.17
N LEU A 533 6.63 -4.71 29.24
CA LEU A 533 5.50 -4.67 30.17
C LEU A 533 4.54 -5.83 29.91
N MET A 534 4.13 -6.03 28.65
CA MET A 534 3.21 -7.12 28.31
C MET A 534 3.82 -8.49 28.56
N THR A 535 5.10 -8.69 28.23
CA THR A 535 5.84 -9.90 28.58
C THR A 535 5.79 -10.15 30.09
N ALA A 536 6.12 -9.14 30.88
CA ALA A 536 6.08 -9.24 32.35
C ALA A 536 4.67 -9.56 32.87
N VAL A 537 3.62 -8.90 32.36
CA VAL A 537 2.23 -9.16 32.75
C VAL A 537 1.90 -10.64 32.61
N PHE A 538 2.33 -11.30 31.54
CA PHE A 538 1.99 -12.71 31.26
C PHE A 538 2.96 -13.73 31.86
N GLU A 539 4.06 -13.31 32.48
CA GLU A 539 4.98 -14.14 33.24
C GLU A 539 4.73 -14.12 34.76
N MET A 540 4.21 -13.00 35.28
CA MET A 540 4.05 -12.77 36.70
C MET A 540 2.96 -13.62 37.33
N GLN A 541 3.06 -13.81 38.66
CA GLN A 541 2.02 -14.38 39.49
C GLN A 541 1.18 -13.27 40.15
N VAL A 542 -0.07 -13.58 40.50
CA VAL A 542 -0.98 -12.64 41.19
C VAL A 542 -0.33 -12.14 42.46
N GLY A 543 -0.36 -10.83 42.68
CA GLY A 543 0.26 -10.14 43.80
C GLY A 543 1.75 -9.81 43.63
N GLN A 544 2.42 -10.36 42.64
CA GLN A 544 3.83 -10.06 42.37
C GLN A 544 3.98 -8.63 41.87
N VAL A 545 5.08 -7.97 42.25
CA VAL A 545 5.46 -6.62 41.80
C VAL A 545 6.76 -6.71 41.03
N ARG A 546 6.81 -6.08 39.84
CA ARG A 546 8.00 -6.02 39.01
C ARG A 546 8.27 -4.59 38.56
N VAL A 547 9.53 -4.20 38.53
CA VAL A 547 9.97 -2.95 37.92
C VAL A 547 10.04 -3.18 36.39
N ILE A 548 9.49 -2.26 35.63
CA ILE A 548 9.50 -2.25 34.17
C ILE A 548 10.26 -1.02 33.71
N GLU A 549 11.25 -1.22 32.87
CA GLU A 549 12.09 -0.16 32.33
C GLU A 549 12.13 -0.21 30.81
N GLY A 550 12.31 0.96 30.21
CA GLY A 550 12.45 1.13 28.78
C GLY A 550 12.88 2.55 28.43
N PRO A 551 13.12 2.85 27.16
CA PRO A 551 13.47 4.22 26.73
C PRO A 551 12.38 5.22 27.18
N GLY A 552 12.76 6.17 28.04
CA GLY A 552 11.85 7.18 28.59
C GLY A 552 10.74 6.64 29.51
N PHE A 553 10.87 5.41 30.01
CA PHE A 553 9.84 4.77 30.84
C PHE A 553 10.46 4.05 32.04
N THR A 554 9.92 4.34 33.21
CA THR A 554 10.16 3.54 34.43
C THR A 554 8.83 3.41 35.18
N GLY A 555 8.46 2.20 35.58
CA GLY A 555 7.23 1.95 36.31
C GLY A 555 7.27 0.70 37.15
N LEU A 556 6.30 0.59 38.08
CA LEU A 556 6.06 -0.62 38.87
C LEU A 556 4.75 -1.25 38.43
N LEU A 557 4.84 -2.49 38.04
CA LEU A 557 3.75 -3.34 37.61
C LEU A 557 3.39 -4.31 38.73
N ARG A 558 2.12 -4.35 39.16
CA ARG A 558 1.59 -5.39 40.03
C ARG A 558 0.53 -6.18 39.28
N LEU A 559 0.68 -7.49 39.22
CA LEU A 559 -0.37 -8.35 38.70
C LEU A 559 -1.48 -8.54 39.74
N ASP A 560 -2.70 -8.14 39.40
CA ASP A 560 -3.84 -8.18 40.28
C ASP A 560 -4.72 -9.42 40.07
N LEU A 561 -4.84 -9.87 38.80
CA LEU A 561 -5.79 -10.90 38.42
C LEU A 561 -5.29 -11.70 37.19
N VAL A 562 -5.52 -13.00 37.26
CA VAL A 562 -5.41 -13.89 36.09
C VAL A 562 -6.80 -14.51 35.86
N LEU A 563 -7.33 -14.29 34.66
CA LEU A 563 -8.60 -14.84 34.22
C LEU A 563 -8.30 -15.91 33.14
N PRO A 564 -8.41 -17.18 33.48
CA PRO A 564 -8.29 -18.27 32.48
C PRO A 564 -9.32 -18.09 31.38
N ALA A 565 -9.01 -18.61 30.19
CA ALA A 565 -10.01 -18.71 29.13
C ALA A 565 -11.12 -19.68 29.60
N ASP A 566 -12.36 -19.19 29.61
CA ASP A 566 -13.53 -20.02 29.93
C ASP A 566 -14.19 -20.47 28.61
N ALA A 567 -14.17 -21.78 28.37
CA ALA A 567 -14.80 -22.37 27.21
C ALA A 567 -16.34 -22.34 27.27
N ALA A 568 -16.92 -22.15 28.46
CA ALA A 568 -18.35 -21.99 28.67
C ALA A 568 -18.86 -20.55 28.45
N ASP A 569 -17.94 -19.58 28.30
CA ASP A 569 -18.27 -18.18 28.01
C ASP A 569 -18.77 -18.06 26.54
N PRO A 570 -20.05 -17.69 26.32
CA PRO A 570 -20.60 -17.56 24.97
C PRO A 570 -19.83 -16.56 24.09
N ASP A 571 -19.28 -15.51 24.69
CA ASP A 571 -18.51 -14.47 23.97
C ASP A 571 -17.14 -15.00 23.49
N ARG A 572 -16.70 -16.15 24.01
CA ARG A 572 -15.43 -16.81 23.69
C ARG A 572 -15.56 -18.00 22.74
N ALA A 573 -16.77 -18.50 22.53
CA ALA A 573 -17.02 -19.61 21.60
C ALA A 573 -16.48 -19.31 20.19
N PRO A 574 -16.65 -18.11 19.59
CA PRO A 574 -16.10 -17.81 18.28
C PRO A 574 -14.56 -17.87 18.22
N LEU A 575 -13.87 -17.51 19.30
CA LEU A 575 -12.40 -17.62 19.37
C LEU A 575 -11.96 -19.09 19.34
N ARG A 576 -12.63 -19.94 20.10
CA ARG A 576 -12.32 -21.38 20.14
C ARG A 576 -12.60 -22.05 18.78
N GLU A 577 -13.70 -21.68 18.13
CA GLU A 577 -14.04 -22.14 16.77
C GLU A 577 -12.99 -21.65 15.74
N ALA A 578 -12.56 -20.40 15.81
CA ALA A 578 -11.53 -19.86 14.93
C ALA A 578 -10.19 -20.59 15.10
N ILE A 579 -9.79 -20.85 16.34
CA ILE A 579 -8.56 -21.64 16.64
C ILE A 579 -8.69 -23.06 16.08
N ALA A 580 -9.83 -23.73 16.30
CA ALA A 580 -10.07 -25.05 15.75
C ALA A 580 -9.97 -25.05 14.22
N ALA A 581 -10.64 -24.11 13.55
CA ALA A 581 -10.59 -23.98 12.11
C ALA A 581 -9.16 -23.72 11.59
N GLN A 582 -8.38 -22.92 12.29
CA GLN A 582 -6.99 -22.65 11.92
C GLN A 582 -6.11 -23.90 12.08
N VAL A 583 -6.30 -24.67 13.15
CA VAL A 583 -5.60 -25.94 13.37
C VAL A 583 -5.99 -26.97 12.29
N GLU A 584 -7.26 -27.08 11.94
CA GLU A 584 -7.75 -27.94 10.86
C GLU A 584 -7.11 -27.58 9.52
N GLN A 585 -7.10 -26.29 9.19
CA GLN A 585 -6.47 -25.80 7.95
C GLN A 585 -4.95 -26.08 7.94
N GLY A 586 -4.28 -25.88 9.07
CA GLY A 586 -2.86 -26.18 9.21
C GLY A 586 -2.56 -27.66 8.98
N LEU A 587 -3.32 -28.55 9.65
CA LEU A 587 -3.17 -30.01 9.48
C LEU A 587 -3.46 -30.46 8.04
N ALA A 588 -4.47 -29.88 7.40
CA ALA A 588 -4.81 -30.16 6.01
C ALA A 588 -3.69 -29.71 5.06
N ALA A 589 -3.13 -28.51 5.29
CA ALA A 589 -2.01 -27.97 4.50
C ALA A 589 -0.75 -28.83 4.66
N ASP A 590 -0.40 -29.22 5.89
CA ASP A 590 0.76 -30.06 6.19
C ASP A 590 0.62 -31.46 5.54
N ALA A 591 -0.58 -32.06 5.65
CA ALA A 591 -0.86 -33.34 5.02
C ALA A 591 -0.73 -33.28 3.50
N LEU A 592 -1.26 -32.23 2.88
CA LEU A 592 -1.13 -31.99 1.44
C LEU A 592 0.34 -31.76 1.04
N ALA A 593 1.08 -30.95 1.80
CA ALA A 593 2.49 -30.69 1.55
C ALA A 593 3.33 -31.98 1.62
N LEU A 594 3.12 -32.79 2.66
CA LEU A 594 3.79 -34.08 2.81
C LEU A 594 3.43 -35.07 1.70
N TYR A 595 2.13 -35.11 1.33
CA TYR A 595 1.68 -35.96 0.23
C TYR A 595 2.30 -35.55 -1.09
N THR A 596 2.27 -34.23 -1.40
CA THR A 596 2.88 -33.68 -2.61
C THR A 596 4.38 -33.93 -2.67
N ALA A 597 5.09 -33.73 -1.56
CA ALA A 597 6.52 -34.02 -1.48
C ALA A 597 6.83 -35.51 -1.73
N GLU A 598 6.01 -36.43 -1.21
CA GLU A 598 6.17 -37.84 -1.47
C GLU A 598 5.87 -38.20 -2.93
N GLN A 599 4.82 -37.66 -3.55
CA GLN A 599 4.54 -37.91 -4.96
C GLN A 599 5.64 -37.32 -5.87
N THR A 600 6.16 -36.15 -5.53
CA THR A 600 7.29 -35.54 -6.24
C THR A 600 8.56 -36.42 -6.14
N ARG A 601 8.86 -36.94 -4.94
CA ARG A 601 10.02 -37.81 -4.71
C ARG A 601 9.89 -39.16 -5.43
N SER A 602 8.71 -39.81 -5.36
CA SER A 602 8.46 -41.14 -5.89
C SER A 602 8.21 -41.16 -7.40
N GLY A 603 7.72 -40.03 -7.96
CA GLY A 603 7.43 -39.91 -9.39
C GLY A 603 8.66 -39.96 -10.30
N GLY A 604 9.87 -39.73 -9.78
CA GLY A 604 11.10 -39.73 -10.57
C GLY A 604 11.15 -38.50 -11.50
N ILE A 605 11.82 -37.45 -11.06
CA ILE A 605 11.95 -36.17 -11.81
C ILE A 605 13.11 -36.28 -12.77
N VAL A 606 12.88 -35.93 -14.03
CA VAL A 606 13.91 -35.76 -15.05
C VAL A 606 13.70 -34.36 -15.67
N LEU A 607 14.69 -33.48 -15.53
CA LEU A 607 14.64 -32.14 -16.12
C LEU A 607 15.78 -31.96 -17.14
N ASP A 608 15.50 -31.23 -18.20
CA ASP A 608 16.46 -30.82 -19.23
C ASP A 608 16.85 -29.36 -19.02
N GLU A 609 17.99 -29.15 -18.40
CA GLU A 609 18.50 -27.80 -18.10
C GLU A 609 18.79 -26.98 -19.38
N ALA A 610 19.10 -27.62 -20.52
CA ALA A 610 19.30 -26.91 -21.77
C ALA A 610 17.97 -26.36 -22.31
N ALA A 611 16.89 -27.14 -22.20
CA ALA A 611 15.55 -26.71 -22.56
C ALA A 611 15.06 -25.56 -21.65
N ILE A 612 15.31 -25.66 -20.34
CA ILE A 612 15.00 -24.60 -19.37
C ILE A 612 15.75 -23.30 -19.72
N ALA A 613 17.06 -23.39 -19.99
CA ALA A 613 17.88 -22.25 -20.37
C ALA A 613 17.38 -21.58 -21.67
N ALA A 614 16.90 -22.38 -22.64
CA ALA A 614 16.32 -21.84 -23.88
C ALA A 614 15.04 -21.02 -23.63
N VAL A 615 14.19 -21.47 -22.69
CA VAL A 615 13.00 -20.69 -22.27
C VAL A 615 13.42 -19.38 -21.60
N HIS A 616 14.42 -19.41 -20.72
CA HIS A 616 14.94 -18.19 -20.06
C HIS A 616 15.48 -17.18 -21.07
N ALA A 617 16.23 -17.63 -22.08
CA ALA A 617 16.77 -16.76 -23.12
C ALA A 617 15.68 -16.04 -23.93
N GLN A 618 14.54 -16.68 -24.13
CA GLN A 618 13.38 -16.05 -24.80
C GLN A 618 12.66 -15.04 -23.91
N MET A 619 12.67 -15.23 -22.60
CA MET A 619 12.02 -14.31 -21.65
C MET A 619 12.83 -13.04 -21.38
N GLN A 620 14.10 -13.01 -21.80
CA GLN A 620 14.99 -11.85 -21.65
C GLN A 620 14.99 -10.93 -22.87
N GLN A 621 14.36 -11.33 -23.98
CA GLN A 621 14.17 -10.51 -25.18
C GLN A 621 12.86 -9.70 -25.09
#